data_e3d8ab833e4a52771da02f2ae7de80cf
#
_entry.id   e3d8ab833e4a52771da02f2ae7de80cf
#
_cell.length_a   1.000
_cell.length_b   1.000
_cell.length_c   1.000
_cell.angle_alpha   90.00
_cell.angle_beta   90.00
_cell.angle_gamma   90.00
#
_symmetry.space_group_name_H-M   'P 1'
#
loop_
_entity.id
_entity.type
_entity.pdbx_description
1 polymer ?
#
loop_
_entity_poly.entity_id
_entity_poly.type
_entity_poly.pdbx_seq_one_letter_code
_entity_poly.pdbx_strand_id
1 'polypeptide(L)'
;METRDLQFFIKALASGSLSRASEELGYSVSAGSHILERLEKQLGVKLLTRSPRGIALTEAGESLIPEIHALLAQEEKLDVAALEAAAWETRFAVTADAQA
;
A
#
# COMPACT_ATOMS: atom_id res chain seq x y z
N MET A 1 0.27 7.76 7.64
CA MET A 1 0.03 6.38 7.14
C MET A 1 0.77 6.21 5.83
N GLU A 2 1.53 5.16 5.73
CA GLU A 2 2.33 4.94 4.53
C GLU A 2 1.63 3.98 3.59
N THR A 3 1.75 4.25 2.29
CA THR A 3 1.18 3.40 1.24
C THR A 3 1.66 1.97 1.32
N ARG A 4 2.93 1.75 1.63
CA ARG A 4 3.48 0.39 1.76
C ARG A 4 2.80 -0.41 2.87
N ASP A 5 2.29 0.25 3.91
CA ASP A 5 1.56 -0.42 4.99
C ASP A 5 0.23 -0.95 4.45
N LEU A 6 -0.46 -0.16 3.64
CA LEU A 6 -1.69 -0.57 2.97
C LEU A 6 -1.43 -1.70 1.97
N GLN A 7 -0.34 -1.61 1.22
CA GLN A 7 0.06 -2.66 0.27
C GLN A 7 0.37 -3.96 1.00
N PHE A 8 1.03 -3.88 2.16
CA PHE A 8 1.30 -5.05 3.00
C PHE A 8 0.00 -5.71 3.44
N PHE A 9 -0.97 -4.93 3.88
CA PHE A 9 -2.26 -5.43 4.32
C PHE A 9 -2.96 -6.18 3.18
N ILE A 10 -3.02 -5.59 2.00
CA ILE A 10 -3.64 -6.23 0.82
C ILE A 10 -2.89 -7.52 0.46
N LYS A 11 -1.57 -7.49 0.52
CA LYS A 11 -0.74 -8.68 0.25
C LYS A 11 -1.02 -9.79 1.25
N ALA A 12 -1.17 -9.44 2.53
CA ALA A 12 -1.49 -10.41 3.57
C ALA A 12 -2.85 -11.07 3.31
N LEU A 13 -3.85 -10.29 2.89
CA LEU A 13 -5.14 -10.83 2.52
C LEU A 13 -5.04 -11.79 1.33
N ALA A 14 -4.32 -11.39 0.30
CA ALA A 14 -4.17 -12.21 -0.91
C ALA A 14 -3.43 -13.51 -0.60
N SER A 15 -2.43 -13.46 0.26
CA SER A 15 -1.65 -14.63 0.67
C SER A 15 -2.35 -15.49 1.70
N GLY A 16 -3.28 -14.93 2.45
CA GLY A 16 -3.93 -15.61 3.57
C GLY A 16 -3.02 -15.79 4.79
N SER A 17 -1.87 -15.13 4.81
CA SER A 17 -0.86 -15.33 5.84
C SER A 17 0.03 -14.10 5.99
N LEU A 18 0.22 -13.66 7.24
CA LEU A 18 1.16 -12.57 7.53
C LEU A 18 2.60 -13.01 7.29
N SER A 19 2.92 -14.25 7.62
CA SER A 19 4.27 -14.79 7.40
C SER A 19 4.63 -14.80 5.93
N ARG A 20 3.72 -15.29 5.10
CA ARG A 20 3.96 -15.35 3.66
C ARG A 20 4.07 -13.96 3.04
N ALA A 21 3.21 -13.05 3.43
CA ALA A 21 3.26 -11.67 2.94
C ALA A 21 4.58 -11.00 3.33
N SER A 22 5.01 -11.19 4.58
CA SER A 22 6.29 -10.65 5.06
C SER A 22 7.44 -11.18 4.22
N GLU A 23 7.49 -12.50 4.03
CA GLU A 23 8.54 -13.15 3.25
C GLU A 23 8.58 -12.64 1.81
N GLU A 24 7.42 -12.57 1.16
CA GLU A 24 7.33 -12.11 -0.23
C GLU A 24 7.75 -10.66 -0.41
N LEU A 25 7.55 -9.82 0.60
CA LEU A 25 7.93 -8.41 0.55
C LEU A 25 9.31 -8.13 1.17
N GLY A 26 10.03 -9.16 1.58
CA GLY A 26 11.37 -9.01 2.13
C GLY A 26 11.42 -8.52 3.57
N TYR A 27 10.35 -8.72 4.34
CA TYR A 27 10.30 -8.38 5.76
C TYR A 27 10.47 -9.63 6.63
N SER A 28 10.96 -9.44 7.85
CA SER A 28 10.83 -10.47 8.87
C SER A 28 9.37 -10.58 9.30
N VAL A 29 8.99 -11.69 9.90
CA VAL A 29 7.62 -11.87 10.43
C VAL A 29 7.31 -10.80 11.48
N SER A 30 8.26 -10.48 12.34
CA SER A 30 8.11 -9.42 13.33
C SER A 30 7.86 -8.08 12.70
N ALA A 31 8.59 -7.73 11.65
CA ALA A 31 8.41 -6.47 10.93
C ALA A 31 7.03 -6.42 10.28
N GLY A 32 6.58 -7.50 9.67
CA GLY A 32 5.24 -7.57 9.07
C GLY A 32 4.14 -7.39 10.11
N SER A 33 4.29 -8.03 11.28
CA SER A 33 3.34 -7.85 12.38
C SER A 33 3.30 -6.41 12.87
N HIS A 34 4.45 -5.76 12.95
CA HIS A 34 4.54 -4.34 13.34
C HIS A 34 3.86 -3.43 12.33
N ILE A 35 4.01 -3.72 11.05
CA ILE A 35 3.35 -2.94 9.98
C ILE A 35 1.84 -3.00 10.17
N LEU A 36 1.30 -4.20 10.38
CA LEU A 36 -0.14 -4.38 10.60
C LEU A 36 -0.62 -3.65 11.86
N GLU A 37 0.10 -3.83 12.97
CA GLU A 37 -0.25 -3.18 14.24
C GLU A 37 -0.25 -1.66 14.11
N ARG A 38 0.76 -1.11 13.45
CA ARG A 38 0.86 0.32 13.22
C ARG A 38 -0.33 0.83 12.39
N LEU A 39 -0.67 0.10 11.33
CA LEU A 39 -1.78 0.45 10.47
C LEU A 39 -3.11 0.43 11.23
N GLU A 40 -3.35 -0.63 12.00
CA GLU A 40 -4.57 -0.75 12.82
C GLU A 40 -4.65 0.36 13.86
N LYS A 41 -3.52 0.70 14.46
CA LYS A 41 -3.47 1.78 15.45
C LYS A 41 -3.80 3.13 14.81
N GLN A 42 -3.26 3.40 13.63
CA GLN A 42 -3.53 4.64 12.90
C GLN A 42 -4.98 4.77 12.47
N LEU A 43 -5.58 3.66 12.06
CA LEU A 43 -6.99 3.65 11.63
C LEU A 43 -7.96 3.54 12.81
N GLY A 44 -7.46 3.12 13.97
CA GLY A 44 -8.29 3.01 15.16
C GLY A 44 -9.19 1.78 15.22
N VAL A 45 -8.97 0.81 14.33
CA VAL A 45 -9.76 -0.41 14.27
C VAL A 45 -8.87 -1.61 13.98
N LYS A 46 -9.31 -2.79 14.39
CA LYS A 46 -8.67 -4.04 13.97
C LYS A 46 -9.12 -4.38 12.57
N LEU A 47 -8.17 -4.72 11.72
CA LEU A 47 -8.44 -5.10 10.34
C LEU A 47 -8.50 -6.60 10.14
N LEU A 48 -7.67 -7.34 10.90
CA LEU A 48 -7.53 -8.79 10.77
C LEU A 48 -7.64 -9.46 12.12
N THR A 49 -8.21 -10.67 12.10
CA THR A 49 -8.11 -11.63 13.20
C THR A 49 -7.13 -12.73 12.78
N ARG A 50 -6.41 -13.28 13.76
CA ARG A 50 -5.46 -14.36 13.55
C ARG A 50 -5.96 -15.63 14.23
N SER A 51 -5.78 -16.75 13.55
CA SER A 51 -6.09 -18.05 14.11
C SER A 51 -5.10 -19.07 13.52
N PRO A 52 -5.07 -20.31 14.05
CA PRO A 52 -4.25 -21.37 13.47
C PRO A 52 -4.58 -21.65 12.00
N ARG A 53 -5.76 -21.24 11.54
CA ARG A 53 -6.19 -21.42 10.14
C ARG A 53 -5.69 -20.30 9.24
N GLY A 54 -5.04 -19.28 9.79
CA GLY A 54 -4.55 -18.13 9.06
C GLY A 54 -5.19 -16.85 9.54
N ILE A 55 -5.43 -15.93 8.61
CA ILE A 55 -6.00 -14.61 8.91
C ILE A 55 -7.37 -14.47 8.26
N ALA A 56 -8.20 -13.64 8.88
CA ALA A 56 -9.51 -13.30 8.34
C ALA A 56 -9.78 -11.82 8.57
N LEU A 57 -10.54 -11.20 7.66
CA LEU A 57 -10.95 -9.81 7.83
C LEU A 57 -11.92 -9.68 9.01
N THR A 58 -11.76 -8.60 9.77
CA THR A 58 -12.80 -8.16 10.69
C THR A 58 -13.89 -7.46 9.87
N GLU A 59 -15.03 -7.21 10.50
CA GLU A 59 -16.10 -6.42 9.88
C GLU A 59 -15.60 -5.03 9.50
N ALA A 60 -14.82 -4.39 10.39
CA ALA A 60 -14.23 -3.10 10.12
C ALA A 60 -13.25 -3.17 8.94
N GLY A 61 -12.41 -4.20 8.91
CA GLY A 61 -11.47 -4.41 7.79
C GLY A 61 -12.20 -4.56 6.47
N GLU A 62 -13.27 -5.35 6.46
CA GLU A 62 -14.08 -5.55 5.27
C GLU A 62 -14.68 -4.24 4.77
N SER A 63 -15.19 -3.41 5.67
CA SER A 63 -15.79 -2.12 5.30
C SER A 63 -14.77 -1.14 4.74
N LEU A 64 -13.49 -1.26 5.10
CA LEU A 64 -12.43 -0.36 4.64
C LEU A 64 -11.75 -0.80 3.35
N ILE A 65 -11.95 -2.04 2.90
CA ILE A 65 -11.32 -2.54 1.68
C ILE A 65 -11.57 -1.64 0.47
N PRO A 66 -12.81 -1.21 0.17
CA PRO A 66 -13.03 -0.34 -0.98
C PRO A 66 -12.26 0.97 -0.91
N GLU A 67 -12.17 1.56 0.30
CA GLU A 67 -11.45 2.82 0.50
C GLU A 67 -9.94 2.62 0.31
N ILE A 68 -9.41 1.51 0.79
CA ILE A 68 -7.99 1.18 0.65
C ILE A 68 -7.64 0.99 -0.84
N HIS A 69 -8.48 0.24 -1.56
CA HIS A 69 -8.28 0.05 -3.00
C HIS A 69 -8.34 1.37 -3.76
N ALA A 70 -9.30 2.24 -3.41
CA ALA A 70 -9.43 3.54 -4.04
C ALA A 70 -8.18 4.40 -3.81
N LEU A 71 -7.64 4.39 -2.61
CA LEU A 71 -6.43 5.14 -2.27
C LEU A 71 -5.22 4.63 -3.04
N LEU A 72 -5.03 3.32 -3.09
CA LEU A 72 -3.92 2.71 -3.84
C LEU A 72 -4.05 2.97 -5.33
N ALA A 73 -5.25 2.90 -5.87
CA ALA A 73 -5.50 3.21 -7.29
C ALA A 73 -5.21 4.67 -7.60
N GLN A 74 -5.55 5.58 -6.69
CA GLN A 74 -5.28 7.01 -6.87
C GLN A 74 -3.79 7.29 -6.84
N GLU A 75 -3.05 6.61 -5.98
CA GLU A 75 -1.60 6.74 -5.93
C GLU A 75 -0.95 6.26 -7.21
N GLU A 76 -1.42 5.13 -7.76
CA GLU A 76 -0.94 4.63 -9.04
C GLU A 76 -1.21 5.63 -10.16
N LYS A 77 -2.39 6.25 -10.17
CA LYS A 77 -2.70 7.30 -11.14
C LYS A 77 -1.76 8.49 -11.02
N LEU A 78 -1.42 8.86 -9.80
CA LEU A 78 -0.47 9.95 -9.56
C LEU A 78 0.91 9.59 -10.08
N ASP A 79 1.36 8.36 -9.85
CA ASP A 79 2.66 7.89 -10.33
C ASP A 79 2.72 7.94 -11.86
N VAL A 80 1.68 7.47 -12.53
CA VAL A 80 1.59 7.50 -13.99
C VAL A 80 1.58 8.95 -14.48
N ALA A 81 0.79 9.82 -13.87
CA ALA A 81 0.73 11.23 -14.23
C ALA A 81 2.08 11.92 -14.03
N ALA A 82 2.81 11.54 -12.97
CA ALA A 82 4.13 12.08 -12.70
C ALA A 82 5.14 11.65 -13.78
N LEU A 83 5.07 10.40 -14.23
CA LEU A 83 5.90 9.92 -15.33
C LEU A 83 5.61 10.69 -16.61
N GLU A 84 4.35 10.93 -16.91
CA GLU A 84 3.93 11.71 -18.07
C GLU A 84 4.41 13.16 -17.97
N ALA A 85 4.27 13.76 -16.79
CA ALA A 85 4.73 15.13 -16.55
C ALA A 85 6.25 15.23 -16.70
N ALA A 86 7.00 14.25 -16.18
CA ALA A 86 8.45 14.20 -16.32
C ALA A 86 8.86 14.07 -17.79
N ALA A 87 8.16 13.23 -18.54
CA ALA A 87 8.41 13.07 -19.98
C ALA A 87 8.12 14.38 -20.74
N TRP A 88 7.05 15.06 -20.35
CA TRP A 88 6.69 16.35 -20.91
C TRP A 88 7.78 17.39 -20.63
N GLU A 89 8.24 17.51 -19.38
CA GLU A 89 9.31 18.43 -19.01
C GLU A 89 10.60 18.13 -19.77
N THR A 90 10.99 16.87 -19.87
CA THR A 90 12.18 16.46 -20.60
C THR A 90 12.07 16.87 -22.07
N ARG A 91 10.89 16.71 -22.65
CA ARG A 91 10.64 17.08 -24.05
C ARG A 91 10.76 18.58 -24.26
N PHE A 92 10.29 19.42 -23.34
CA PHE A 92 10.21 20.87 -23.51
C PHE A 92 11.23 21.66 -22.72
N ALA A 93 11.99 21.03 -21.81
CA ALA A 93 13.00 21.70 -21.00
C ALA A 93 14.10 22.35 -21.84
N VAL A 94 14.50 21.68 -22.92
CA VAL A 94 15.52 22.20 -23.84
C VAL A 94 15.06 23.50 -24.48
N THR A 95 13.79 23.55 -24.87
CA THR A 95 13.21 24.75 -25.46
C THR A 95 13.16 25.90 -24.45
N ALA A 96 12.76 25.60 -23.22
CA ALA A 96 12.70 26.60 -22.15
C ALA A 96 14.10 27.14 -21.82
N ASP A 97 15.10 26.27 -21.72
CA ASP A 97 16.48 26.65 -21.45
C ASP A 97 17.03 27.49 -22.59
N ALA A 98 16.70 27.14 -23.83
CA ALA A 98 17.16 27.88 -24.99
C ALA A 98 16.56 29.28 -25.07
N GLN A 99 15.40 29.50 -24.46
CA GLN A 99 14.75 30.79 -24.38
C GLN A 99 15.21 31.66 -23.22
N ALA A 100 15.80 31.00 -22.23
CA ALA A 100 16.30 31.71 -21.08
C ALA A 100 17.66 32.32 -21.35
#